data_438d7f950a9039680ca7ecf38edb291e
#
_entry.id   438d7f950a9039680ca7ecf38edb291e
#
_cell.length_a   1.000
_cell.length_b   1.000
_cell.length_c   1.000
_cell.angle_alpha   90.00
_cell.angle_beta   90.00
_cell.angle_gamma   90.00
#
_symmetry.space_group_name_H-M   'P 1'
#
loop_
_entity.id
_entity.type
_entity.pdbx_description
1 polymer ?
#
loop_
_entity_poly.entity_id
_entity_poly.type
_entity_poly.pdbx_seq_one_letter_code
_entity_poly.pdbx_strand_id
1 'polypeptide(L)'
;MLIRPARAEEAGALAALAVRSKGHWPYSAAFLKRFERTLALTPEVVASNDVLVAERDSVVSGFYVLLHRDGLAVLDDLWLEPAEIGRGCGRKLFEHAAARAAARGARVLEWEAEPYAVGFYERMGGETVGWVDSPLGRRLPVMRLGLEGPEGGTTTP
;
A
#
# COMPACT_ATOMS: atom_id res chain seq x y z
N MET A 1 -14.83 10.61 -3.30
CA MET A 1 -13.78 10.07 -2.42
C MET A 1 -12.61 11.03 -2.38
N LEU A 2 -12.16 11.39 -1.20
CA LEU A 2 -11.04 12.32 -0.98
C LEU A 2 -9.84 11.53 -0.50
N ILE A 3 -8.65 11.79 -1.08
CA ILE A 3 -7.38 11.25 -0.58
C ILE A 3 -6.62 12.40 0.08
N ARG A 4 -6.24 12.22 1.33
CA ARG A 4 -5.57 13.25 2.15
C ARG A 4 -4.46 12.63 2.99
N PRO A 5 -3.50 13.47 3.47
CA PRO A 5 -2.52 12.98 4.46
C PRO A 5 -3.22 12.49 5.73
N ALA A 6 -2.70 11.39 6.27
CA ALA A 6 -3.14 10.90 7.57
C ALA A 6 -2.64 11.82 8.68
N ARG A 7 -3.41 11.90 9.77
CA ARG A 7 -2.98 12.58 10.99
C ARG A 7 -2.31 11.57 11.93
N ALA A 8 -1.33 12.03 12.68
CA ALA A 8 -0.57 11.17 13.61
C ALA A 8 -1.49 10.42 14.60
N GLU A 9 -2.52 11.08 15.10
CA GLU A 9 -3.50 10.48 16.01
C GLU A 9 -4.36 9.39 15.38
N GLU A 10 -4.35 9.26 14.06
CA GLU A 10 -5.07 8.20 13.34
C GLU A 10 -4.32 6.86 13.29
N ALA A 11 -3.06 6.83 13.73
CA ALA A 11 -2.20 5.65 13.60
C ALA A 11 -2.86 4.37 14.14
N GLY A 12 -3.45 4.43 15.33
CA GLY A 12 -4.12 3.28 15.94
C GLY A 12 -5.34 2.80 15.15
N ALA A 13 -6.14 3.73 14.63
CA ALA A 13 -7.29 3.40 13.79
C ALA A 13 -6.87 2.77 12.46
N LEU A 14 -5.78 3.25 11.87
CA LEU A 14 -5.24 2.69 10.62
C LEU A 14 -4.66 1.30 10.84
N ALA A 15 -3.97 1.06 11.94
CA ALA A 15 -3.49 -0.28 12.29
C ALA A 15 -4.66 -1.26 12.44
N ALA A 16 -5.72 -0.85 13.11
CA ALA A 16 -6.92 -1.68 13.26
C ALA A 16 -7.59 -1.96 11.91
N LEU A 17 -7.64 -0.97 11.02
CA LEU A 17 -8.14 -1.15 9.64
C LEU A 17 -7.32 -2.19 8.89
N ALA A 18 -5.99 -2.14 9.00
CA ALA A 18 -5.11 -3.11 8.34
C ALA A 18 -5.42 -4.54 8.79
N VAL A 19 -5.65 -4.76 10.08
CA VAL A 19 -6.03 -6.08 10.61
C VAL A 19 -7.37 -6.53 10.06
N ARG A 20 -8.37 -5.65 10.01
CA ARG A 20 -9.68 -5.99 9.42
C ARG A 20 -9.56 -6.34 7.94
N SER A 21 -8.76 -5.57 7.21
CA SER A 21 -8.51 -5.79 5.80
C SER A 21 -7.86 -7.15 5.54
N LYS A 22 -6.82 -7.48 6.32
CA LYS A 22 -6.14 -8.78 6.26
C LYS A 22 -7.12 -9.92 6.55
N GLY A 23 -8.03 -9.71 7.50
CA GLY A 23 -9.06 -10.67 7.88
C GLY A 23 -10.15 -10.90 6.84
N HIS A 24 -10.19 -10.11 5.77
CA HIS A 24 -11.04 -10.40 4.61
C HIS A 24 -10.65 -11.72 3.94
N TRP A 25 -9.37 -12.07 3.98
CA TRP A 25 -8.83 -13.30 3.42
C TRP A 25 -8.93 -14.45 4.43
N PRO A 26 -8.84 -15.73 3.99
CA PRO A 26 -9.07 -16.87 4.87
C PRO A 26 -7.89 -17.16 5.80
N TYR A 27 -7.53 -16.21 6.63
CA TYR A 27 -6.50 -16.37 7.66
C TYR A 27 -7.13 -16.70 9.01
N SER A 28 -6.40 -17.49 9.82
CA SER A 28 -6.84 -17.83 11.17
C SER A 28 -6.74 -16.62 12.12
N ALA A 29 -7.50 -16.66 13.22
CA ALA A 29 -7.40 -15.63 14.26
C ALA A 29 -5.98 -15.53 14.84
N ALA A 30 -5.29 -16.67 15.01
CA ALA A 30 -3.91 -16.71 15.48
C ALA A 30 -2.95 -16.03 14.51
N PHE A 31 -3.12 -16.25 13.21
CA PHE A 31 -2.34 -15.56 12.19
C PHE A 31 -2.56 -14.04 12.24
N LEU A 32 -3.80 -13.60 12.36
CA LEU A 32 -4.14 -12.18 12.41
C LEU A 32 -3.53 -11.49 13.63
N LYS A 33 -3.46 -12.16 14.77
CA LYS A 33 -2.78 -11.63 15.96
C LYS A 33 -1.27 -11.47 15.73
N ARG A 34 -0.65 -12.42 15.03
CA ARG A 34 0.76 -12.34 14.67
C ARG A 34 1.00 -11.21 13.67
N PHE A 35 0.13 -11.07 12.68
CA PHE A 35 0.17 -9.98 11.71
C PHE A 35 0.08 -8.61 12.40
N GLU A 36 -0.86 -8.45 13.33
CA GLU A 36 -1.03 -7.21 14.09
C GLU A 36 0.28 -6.80 14.80
N ARG A 37 1.03 -7.76 15.33
CA ARG A 37 2.32 -7.48 15.99
C ARG A 37 3.40 -7.03 15.02
N THR A 38 3.28 -7.33 13.74
CA THR A 38 4.25 -6.91 12.72
C THR A 38 3.98 -5.51 12.19
N LEU A 39 2.81 -4.94 12.46
CA LEU A 39 2.47 -3.59 12.03
C LEU A 39 3.26 -2.57 12.82
N ALA A 40 4.06 -1.79 12.11
CA ALA A 40 4.89 -0.73 12.70
C ALA A 40 4.28 0.65 12.47
N LEU A 41 2.96 0.75 12.57
CA LEU A 41 2.23 1.99 12.30
C LEU A 41 2.01 2.75 13.61
N THR A 42 2.95 3.63 13.93
CA THR A 42 2.92 4.49 15.11
C THR A 42 2.62 5.93 14.71
N PRO A 43 2.24 6.82 15.66
CA PRO A 43 2.09 8.24 15.38
C PRO A 43 3.33 8.85 14.73
N GLU A 44 4.53 8.45 15.17
CA GLU A 44 5.80 8.93 14.65
C GLU A 44 6.01 8.49 13.19
N VAL A 45 5.67 7.26 12.85
CA VAL A 45 5.74 6.74 11.48
C VAL A 45 4.78 7.52 10.57
N VAL A 46 3.56 7.78 11.04
CA VAL A 46 2.58 8.57 10.28
C VAL A 46 3.08 9.99 10.04
N ALA A 47 3.66 10.61 11.05
CA ALA A 47 4.17 11.99 10.95
C ALA A 47 5.41 12.10 10.05
N SER A 48 6.23 11.03 9.95
CA SER A 48 7.53 11.07 9.28
C SER A 48 7.54 10.51 7.87
N ASN A 49 6.45 9.89 7.42
CA ASN A 49 6.37 9.23 6.11
C ASN A 49 5.14 9.70 5.34
N ASP A 50 5.07 9.32 4.08
CA ASP A 50 3.87 9.52 3.27
C ASP A 50 2.83 8.47 3.63
N VAL A 51 1.90 8.85 4.48
CA VAL A 51 0.74 8.05 4.84
C VAL A 51 -0.50 8.80 4.38
N LEU A 52 -1.21 8.25 3.42
CA LEU A 52 -2.38 8.88 2.80
C LEU A 52 -3.61 8.01 3.05
N VAL A 53 -4.70 8.67 3.42
CA VAL A 53 -5.98 8.01 3.63
C VAL A 53 -6.99 8.39 2.57
N ALA A 54 -7.85 7.46 2.23
CA ALA A 54 -9.03 7.71 1.41
C ALA A 54 -10.25 7.84 2.32
N GLU A 55 -11.02 8.90 2.14
CA GLU A 55 -12.27 9.14 2.84
C GLU A 55 -13.45 9.11 1.88
N ARG A 56 -14.52 8.50 2.33
CA ARG A 56 -15.84 8.58 1.70
C ARG A 56 -16.85 8.98 2.76
N ASP A 57 -17.53 10.11 2.54
CA ASP A 57 -18.50 10.64 3.51
C ASP A 57 -17.92 10.79 4.93
N SER A 58 -16.70 11.35 5.00
CA SER A 58 -15.94 11.57 6.24
C SER A 58 -15.52 10.30 6.99
N VAL A 59 -15.64 9.14 6.37
CA VAL A 59 -15.19 7.86 6.92
C VAL A 59 -13.97 7.37 6.15
N VAL A 60 -12.92 6.96 6.87
CA VAL A 60 -11.72 6.39 6.26
C VAL A 60 -12.05 5.03 5.64
N SER A 61 -11.82 4.91 4.34
CA SER A 61 -12.10 3.71 3.54
C SER A 61 -10.87 2.84 3.30
N GLY A 62 -9.69 3.43 3.41
CA GLY A 62 -8.43 2.77 3.18
C GLY A 62 -7.27 3.72 3.32
N PHE A 63 -6.05 3.18 3.22
CA PHE A 63 -4.84 4.00 3.31
C PHE A 63 -3.66 3.29 2.65
N TYR A 64 -2.60 4.06 2.40
CA TYR A 64 -1.31 3.50 2.04
C TYR A 64 -0.19 4.17 2.81
N VAL A 65 0.92 3.46 2.92
CA VAL A 65 2.20 3.97 3.42
C VAL A 65 3.23 3.86 2.29
N LEU A 66 3.88 4.98 1.97
CA LEU A 66 4.87 5.05 0.91
C LEU A 66 6.21 5.50 1.51
N LEU A 67 7.24 4.68 1.30
CA LEU A 67 8.60 4.97 1.72
C LEU A 67 9.44 5.37 0.50
N HIS A 68 10.32 6.35 0.67
CA HIS A 68 11.16 6.85 -0.41
C HIS A 68 12.62 6.47 -0.17
N ARG A 69 13.25 5.92 -1.22
CA ARG A 69 14.67 5.61 -1.28
C ARG A 69 15.23 6.15 -2.58
N ASP A 70 16.54 6.11 -2.78
CA ASP A 70 17.17 6.61 -4.00
C ASP A 70 16.63 5.87 -5.24
N GLY A 71 15.83 6.57 -6.06
CA GLY A 71 15.26 6.05 -7.30
C GLY A 71 14.19 4.97 -7.11
N LEU A 72 13.93 4.56 -5.89
CA LEU A 72 12.98 3.52 -5.53
C LEU A 72 11.98 4.03 -4.51
N ALA A 73 10.70 3.80 -4.73
CA ALA A 73 9.68 3.95 -3.72
C ALA A 73 9.16 2.57 -3.32
N VAL A 74 8.89 2.40 -2.03
CA VAL A 74 8.33 1.16 -1.49
C VAL A 74 6.93 1.44 -0.99
N LEU A 75 5.96 0.73 -1.55
CA LEU A 75 4.59 0.72 -1.03
C LEU A 75 4.55 -0.28 0.12
N ASP A 76 4.74 0.24 1.32
CA ASP A 76 4.89 -0.57 2.52
C ASP A 76 3.56 -1.12 3.03
N ASP A 77 2.49 -0.37 2.84
CA ASP A 77 1.13 -0.75 3.18
C ASP A 77 0.15 -0.23 2.15
N LEU A 78 -0.86 -1.03 1.85
CA LEU A 78 -2.07 -0.65 1.11
C LEU A 78 -3.21 -1.51 1.63
N TRP A 79 -4.11 -0.91 2.38
CA TRP A 79 -5.19 -1.61 3.04
C TRP A 79 -6.52 -0.89 2.84
N LEU A 80 -7.58 -1.66 2.70
CA LEU A 80 -8.95 -1.18 2.51
C LEU A 80 -9.84 -1.74 3.61
N GLU A 81 -10.84 -0.97 4.01
CA GLU A 81 -11.96 -1.57 4.74
C GLU A 81 -12.55 -2.70 3.89
N PRO A 82 -12.88 -3.86 4.48
CA PRO A 82 -13.42 -4.99 3.72
C PRO A 82 -14.60 -4.62 2.81
N ALA A 83 -15.48 -3.74 3.25
CA ALA A 83 -16.62 -3.27 2.44
C ALA A 83 -16.22 -2.49 1.20
N GLU A 84 -15.00 -1.97 1.14
CA GLU A 84 -14.50 -1.18 0.01
C GLU A 84 -13.72 -2.03 -1.01
N ILE A 85 -13.43 -3.29 -0.69
CA ILE A 85 -12.72 -4.18 -1.60
C ILE A 85 -13.61 -4.48 -2.82
N GLY A 86 -13.03 -4.33 -4.01
CA GLY A 86 -13.75 -4.54 -5.27
C GLY A 86 -14.59 -3.35 -5.74
N ARG A 87 -14.49 -2.19 -5.08
CA ARG A 87 -15.27 -0.99 -5.41
C ARG A 87 -14.45 0.16 -5.99
N GLY A 88 -13.21 -0.11 -6.40
CA GLY A 88 -12.34 0.87 -7.04
C GLY A 88 -11.50 1.72 -6.10
N CYS A 89 -11.67 1.60 -4.79
CA CYS A 89 -10.88 2.34 -3.81
C CYS A 89 -9.39 1.95 -3.85
N GLY A 90 -9.10 0.66 -3.94
CA GLY A 90 -7.72 0.17 -4.04
C GLY A 90 -7.00 0.70 -5.28
N ARG A 91 -7.68 0.73 -6.41
CA ARG A 91 -7.15 1.30 -7.64
C ARG A 91 -6.76 2.77 -7.47
N LYS A 92 -7.66 3.56 -6.90
CA LYS A 92 -7.42 5.00 -6.70
C LYS A 92 -6.26 5.25 -5.75
N LEU A 93 -6.17 4.49 -4.66
CA LEU A 93 -5.05 4.59 -3.72
C LEU A 93 -3.73 4.18 -4.38
N PHE A 94 -3.72 3.08 -5.12
CA PHE A 94 -2.52 2.62 -5.80
C PHE A 94 -2.05 3.64 -6.85
N GLU A 95 -2.94 4.14 -7.68
CA GLU A 95 -2.62 5.16 -8.69
C GLU A 95 -2.10 6.45 -8.04
N HIS A 96 -2.68 6.85 -6.93
CA HIS A 96 -2.22 8.01 -6.16
C HIS A 96 -0.80 7.78 -5.61
N ALA A 97 -0.53 6.60 -5.06
CA ALA A 97 0.80 6.26 -4.54
C ALA A 97 1.85 6.25 -5.66
N ALA A 98 1.52 5.65 -6.81
CA ALA A 98 2.42 5.61 -7.97
C ALA A 98 2.72 7.02 -8.48
N ALA A 99 1.71 7.88 -8.61
CA ALA A 99 1.90 9.27 -9.04
C ALA A 99 2.77 10.05 -8.03
N ARG A 100 2.54 9.85 -6.74
CA ARG A 100 3.32 10.51 -5.69
C ARG A 100 4.78 10.05 -5.69
N ALA A 101 5.01 8.75 -5.88
CA ALA A 101 6.36 8.19 -6.00
C ALA A 101 7.10 8.79 -7.21
N ALA A 102 6.45 8.85 -8.37
CA ALA A 102 7.01 9.44 -9.58
C ALA A 102 7.32 10.93 -9.39
N ALA A 103 6.43 11.69 -8.75
CA ALA A 103 6.61 13.11 -8.48
C ALA A 103 7.82 13.37 -7.58
N ARG A 104 8.20 12.41 -6.75
CA ARG A 104 9.39 12.47 -5.90
C ARG A 104 10.64 11.89 -6.53
N GLY A 105 10.60 11.55 -7.83
CA GLY A 105 11.74 11.10 -8.59
C GLY A 105 11.99 9.61 -8.58
N ALA A 106 11.10 8.81 -7.99
CA ALA A 106 11.23 7.36 -8.07
C ALA A 106 11.01 6.87 -9.50
N ARG A 107 11.79 5.91 -9.92
CA ARG A 107 11.66 5.26 -11.23
C ARG A 107 10.94 3.94 -11.14
N VAL A 108 10.88 3.37 -9.95
CA VAL A 108 10.27 2.07 -9.67
C VAL A 108 9.50 2.16 -8.37
N LEU A 109 8.29 1.60 -8.37
CA LEU A 109 7.52 1.32 -7.17
C LEU A 109 7.61 -0.17 -6.90
N GLU A 110 7.94 -0.55 -5.67
CA GLU A 110 8.10 -1.94 -5.23
C GLU A 110 7.23 -2.21 -4.00
N TRP A 111 6.71 -3.43 -3.90
CA TRP A 111 5.96 -3.87 -2.72
C TRP A 111 6.04 -5.39 -2.56
N GLU A 112 5.85 -5.84 -1.34
CA GLU A 112 5.61 -7.24 -1.02
C GLU A 112 4.10 -7.47 -1.07
N ALA A 113 3.65 -8.35 -1.94
CA ALA A 113 2.23 -8.49 -2.21
C ALA A 113 1.55 -9.50 -1.29
N GLU A 114 0.36 -9.16 -0.81
CA GLU A 114 -0.56 -10.15 -0.29
C GLU A 114 -0.85 -11.17 -1.41
N PRO A 115 -0.59 -12.48 -1.21
CA PRO A 115 -0.76 -13.47 -2.29
C PRO A 115 -2.15 -13.47 -2.92
N TYR A 116 -3.18 -13.22 -2.12
CA TYR A 116 -4.56 -13.14 -2.63
C TYR A 116 -4.83 -11.88 -3.46
N ALA A 117 -3.96 -10.89 -3.38
CA ALA A 117 -4.12 -9.60 -4.09
C ALA A 117 -3.23 -9.50 -5.34
N VAL A 118 -2.44 -10.52 -5.68
CA VAL A 118 -1.54 -10.49 -6.84
C VAL A 118 -2.28 -10.13 -8.13
N GLY A 119 -3.44 -10.72 -8.36
CA GLY A 119 -4.26 -10.40 -9.55
C GLY A 119 -4.65 -8.93 -9.63
N PHE A 120 -4.96 -8.30 -8.49
CA PHE A 120 -5.22 -6.86 -8.44
C PHE A 120 -3.99 -6.06 -8.87
N TYR A 121 -2.82 -6.38 -8.32
CA TYR A 121 -1.58 -5.67 -8.67
C TYR A 121 -1.16 -5.90 -10.13
N GLU A 122 -1.39 -7.09 -10.66
CA GLU A 122 -1.13 -7.36 -12.08
C GLU A 122 -2.01 -6.49 -12.98
N ARG A 123 -3.28 -6.30 -12.62
CA ARG A 123 -4.19 -5.39 -13.35
C ARG A 123 -3.74 -3.93 -13.26
N MET A 124 -3.00 -3.57 -12.22
CA MET A 124 -2.39 -2.23 -12.08
C MET A 124 -1.08 -2.10 -12.87
N GLY A 125 -0.62 -3.15 -13.51
CA GLY A 125 0.62 -3.15 -14.28
C GLY A 125 1.83 -3.71 -13.53
N GLY A 126 1.64 -4.19 -12.31
CA GLY A 126 2.72 -4.77 -11.51
C GLY A 126 3.18 -6.12 -12.04
N GLU A 127 4.47 -6.40 -11.87
CA GLU A 127 5.09 -7.67 -12.24
C GLU A 127 5.80 -8.27 -11.03
N THR A 128 5.67 -9.58 -10.85
CA THR A 128 6.45 -10.30 -9.82
C THR A 128 7.89 -10.42 -10.28
N VAL A 129 8.81 -9.90 -9.49
CA VAL A 129 10.25 -9.89 -9.79
C VAL A 129 11.07 -10.80 -8.86
N GLY A 130 10.47 -11.31 -7.81
CA GLY A 130 11.13 -12.18 -6.85
C GLY A 130 10.21 -12.58 -5.71
N TRP A 131 10.83 -13.14 -4.69
CA TRP A 131 10.12 -13.65 -3.51
C TRP A 131 10.94 -13.35 -2.27
N VAL A 132 10.29 -13.14 -1.15
CA VAL A 132 10.91 -12.85 0.14
C VAL A 132 10.22 -13.69 1.23
N ASP A 133 11.00 -14.13 2.21
CA ASP A 133 10.45 -14.80 3.38
C ASP A 133 9.89 -13.75 4.35
N SER A 134 8.62 -13.89 4.69
CA SER A 134 7.99 -12.99 5.64
C SER A 134 8.25 -13.44 7.09
N PRO A 135 8.20 -12.51 8.07
CA PRO A 135 8.29 -12.87 9.49
C PRO A 135 7.19 -13.84 9.96
N LEU A 136 6.14 -13.99 9.16
CA LEU A 136 5.00 -14.87 9.46
C LEU A 136 5.16 -16.28 8.87
N GLY A 137 6.37 -16.62 8.40
CA GLY A 137 6.69 -17.97 7.90
C GLY A 137 6.19 -18.27 6.49
N ARG A 138 5.84 -17.25 5.71
CA ARG A 138 5.39 -17.41 4.32
C ARG A 138 6.33 -16.70 3.37
N ARG A 139 6.44 -17.23 2.16
CA ARG A 139 7.06 -16.50 1.06
C ARG A 139 6.05 -15.56 0.44
N LEU A 140 6.46 -14.31 0.25
CA LEU A 140 5.65 -13.28 -0.39
C LEU A 140 6.24 -12.91 -1.74
N PRO A 141 5.41 -12.72 -2.78
CA PRO A 141 5.91 -12.19 -4.03
C PRO A 141 6.32 -10.73 -3.86
N VAL A 142 7.49 -10.39 -4.40
CA VAL A 142 7.94 -9.01 -4.53
C VAL A 142 7.52 -8.55 -5.91
N MET A 143 6.78 -7.46 -5.97
CA MET A 143 6.27 -6.92 -7.23
C MET A 143 6.83 -5.52 -7.48
N ARG A 144 6.90 -5.15 -8.75
CA ARG A 144 7.39 -3.84 -9.19
C ARG A 144 6.53 -3.27 -10.29
N LEU A 145 6.48 -1.94 -10.31
CA LEU A 145 5.91 -1.14 -11.39
C LEU A 145 6.93 -0.09 -11.81
N GLY A 146 7.27 -0.03 -13.10
CA GLY A 146 8.07 1.06 -13.65
C GLY A 146 7.25 2.36 -13.66
N LEU A 147 7.88 3.45 -13.22
CA LEU A 147 7.24 4.76 -13.14
C LEU A 147 7.79 5.69 -14.22
N GLU A 148 6.91 6.47 -14.81
CA GLU A 148 7.31 7.58 -15.67
C GLU A 148 7.72 8.76 -14.79
N GLY A 149 8.81 9.44 -15.15
CA GLY A 149 9.29 10.61 -14.44
C GLY A 149 8.32 11.79 -14.59
N PRO A 150 8.45 12.84 -13.73
CA PRO A 150 7.57 14.01 -13.73
C PRO A 150 7.60 14.78 -15.06
N GLU A 151 8.68 14.64 -15.84
CA GLU A 151 8.70 15.04 -17.23
C GLU A 151 8.21 13.85 -18.04
N GLY A 152 6.91 13.70 -18.19
CA GLY A 152 6.32 12.70 -19.06
C GLY A 152 6.86 12.87 -20.47
N GLY A 153 8.15 12.54 -20.61
CA GLY A 153 8.85 12.64 -21.85
C GLY A 153 8.38 11.54 -22.75
N THR A 154 7.51 11.86 -23.64
CA THR A 154 7.50 11.25 -24.92
C THR A 154 8.90 11.43 -25.49
N THR A 155 9.81 10.55 -25.18
CA THR A 155 10.87 10.28 -26.09
C THR A 155 10.26 9.58 -27.27
N THR A 156 9.79 10.36 -28.17
CA THR A 156 9.56 9.88 -29.51
C THR A 156 10.95 9.59 -30.09
N PRO A 157 11.23 8.38 -30.56
CA PRO A 157 12.48 8.13 -31.25
C PRO A 157 12.56 8.90 -32.57
#